data_f1bf1d419ebb848d736cd0844a3e7923
#
_entry.id   f1bf1d419ebb848d736cd0844a3e7923
#
_cell.length_a   1.000
_cell.length_b   1.000
_cell.length_c   1.000
_cell.angle_alpha   90.00
_cell.angle_beta   90.00
_cell.angle_gamma   90.00
#
_symmetry.space_group_name_H-M   'P 1'
#
loop_
_entity.id
_entity.type
_entity.pdbx_description
1 polymer ?
#
loop_
_entity_poly.entity_id
_entity_poly.type
_entity_poly.pdbx_seq_one_letter_code
_entity_poly.pdbx_strand_id
1 'polypeptide(L)'
;MTKRPNRRQFLAGVGVGSLGLAGCTDILGSGEGNGGNGNGNGNGNGGLGGGNGDESQATPPAIDAGELIDDFEDVENWAPMEESNVAGDGEAALTGSQSLRIENQGTTAGVFQAFPDGLDASGNHLSMAIRVDSPRPARVRLEVDAPARADQLWTTRTMLGSHEGWFRMDAGWTGQRGEPNLGNVQEMRIYIQTQEEEEIRFWIDDLRMTPAADQGYVILSFDDGVASQYERAFPILEEYGYQAAAAVIPNSLNRDGRLHIDQLREMRDAGWDISSHPDPGTGLAEVDPEEARNRIESDFQYLDNRGFPDGARHMFAPYHSVNQEVIDIAREYHETCFYFAGNNSNVPPTDAMHLSRVDMHDIGGFTSLIDMAAQHNQLAVGLAHGVEPEDAEEPSPHADITVEQLREVLDHIEQSNVEVITPSQLIDSV
;
A
#
# COMPACT_ATOMS: atom_id res chain seq x y z
N MET A 1 -21.08 -39.81 42.31
CA MET A 1 -21.87 -38.62 41.93
C MET A 1 -20.91 -37.58 41.39
N THR A 2 -20.66 -37.63 40.11
CA THR A 2 -19.72 -36.74 39.39
C THR A 2 -20.54 -35.68 38.62
N LYS A 3 -20.44 -34.43 39.05
CA LYS A 3 -21.04 -33.28 38.37
C LYS A 3 -20.36 -33.01 37.04
N ARG A 4 -21.10 -33.01 35.93
CA ARG A 4 -20.68 -32.52 34.62
C ARG A 4 -20.61 -30.97 34.65
N PRO A 5 -19.58 -30.34 34.08
CA PRO A 5 -19.55 -28.88 33.93
C PRO A 5 -20.40 -28.43 32.75
N ASN A 6 -21.00 -27.26 32.94
CA ASN A 6 -22.00 -26.61 32.10
C ASN A 6 -21.32 -25.96 30.86
N ARG A 7 -21.88 -26.15 29.66
CA ARG A 7 -21.53 -25.53 28.39
C ARG A 7 -22.00 -24.07 28.32
N ARG A 8 -21.37 -23.16 29.00
CA ARG A 8 -21.55 -21.71 28.78
C ARG A 8 -20.39 -20.96 29.42
N GLN A 9 -19.24 -20.94 28.75
CA GLN A 9 -18.13 -19.97 28.96
C GLN A 9 -16.97 -20.32 28.00
N PHE A 10 -17.14 -20.03 26.72
CA PHE A 10 -16.05 -19.91 25.76
C PHE A 10 -16.49 -18.97 24.63
N LEU A 11 -16.65 -17.70 24.99
CA LEU A 11 -16.79 -16.60 24.06
C LEU A 11 -16.27 -15.35 24.78
N ALA A 12 -14.95 -15.24 24.89
CA ALA A 12 -14.28 -13.99 25.18
C ALA A 12 -12.79 -14.17 24.82
N GLY A 13 -12.33 -13.48 23.83
CA GLY A 13 -10.91 -13.35 23.55
C GLY A 13 -10.52 -13.46 22.07
N VAL A 14 -11.22 -12.75 21.20
CA VAL A 14 -10.57 -12.26 19.97
C VAL A 14 -10.57 -10.75 20.12
N GLY A 15 -9.47 -10.24 20.65
CA GLY A 15 -9.19 -8.83 20.69
C GLY A 15 -9.03 -8.34 19.25
N VAL A 16 -10.05 -7.64 18.76
CA VAL A 16 -9.92 -6.80 17.56
C VAL A 16 -9.02 -5.66 17.99
N GLY A 17 -7.74 -5.73 17.62
CA GLY A 17 -6.84 -4.60 17.70
C GLY A 17 -7.45 -3.47 16.86
N SER A 18 -7.99 -2.47 17.52
CA SER A 18 -8.34 -1.20 16.92
C SER A 18 -7.02 -0.58 16.46
N LEU A 19 -6.70 -0.69 15.17
CA LEU A 19 -5.67 0.13 14.54
C LEU A 19 -6.13 1.58 14.67
N GLY A 20 -5.62 2.25 15.70
CA GLY A 20 -5.79 3.67 15.89
C GLY A 20 -5.09 4.37 14.72
N LEU A 21 -5.85 5.10 13.94
CA LEU A 21 -5.34 6.18 13.10
C LEU A 21 -4.88 7.32 14.03
N ALA A 22 -3.78 7.12 14.73
CA ALA A 22 -3.16 8.12 15.57
C ALA A 22 -1.80 8.46 14.98
N GLY A 23 -1.75 9.53 14.22
CA GLY A 23 -0.45 10.01 13.79
C GLY A 23 -0.38 11.10 12.75
N CYS A 24 -1.46 11.74 12.31
CA CYS A 24 -1.35 12.92 11.43
C CYS A 24 -2.47 13.94 11.58
N THR A 25 -2.95 14.22 12.79
CA THR A 25 -3.98 15.26 12.99
C THR A 25 -3.68 16.16 14.15
N ASP A 26 -2.56 16.88 14.15
CA ASP A 26 -2.40 18.06 15.01
C ASP A 26 -1.31 18.99 14.47
N ILE A 27 -1.60 19.74 13.39
CA ILE A 27 -1.02 21.06 13.15
C ILE A 27 -2.04 21.87 12.34
N LEU A 28 -3.10 22.35 12.98
CA LEU A 28 -3.81 23.52 12.55
C LEU A 28 -3.60 24.60 13.60
N GLY A 29 -2.46 25.27 13.51
CA GLY A 29 -2.19 26.52 14.19
C GLY A 29 -2.86 27.66 13.44
N SER A 30 -3.88 28.24 14.05
CA SER A 30 -4.53 29.48 13.62
C SER A 30 -3.53 30.64 13.56
N GLY A 31 -3.29 31.16 12.37
CA GLY A 31 -2.57 32.41 12.12
C GLY A 31 -3.44 33.39 11.36
N GLU A 32 -4.08 34.30 12.05
CA GLU A 32 -4.69 35.51 11.47
C GLU A 32 -3.60 36.44 10.94
N GLY A 33 -3.76 36.96 9.72
CA GLY A 33 -2.81 37.93 9.14
C GLY A 33 -3.24 38.55 7.84
N ASN A 34 -4.15 39.48 7.96
CA ASN A 34 -4.25 40.79 7.31
C ASN A 34 -3.93 40.99 5.82
N GLY A 35 -4.90 41.62 5.13
CA GLY A 35 -5.03 41.89 3.72
C GLY A 35 -3.96 42.85 3.10
N GLY A 36 -3.89 42.73 1.79
CA GLY A 36 -3.16 43.65 0.89
C GLY A 36 -3.79 43.63 -0.49
N ASN A 37 -4.50 44.68 -0.79
CA ASN A 37 -5.20 44.99 -2.04
C ASN A 37 -4.20 45.35 -3.15
N GLY A 38 -4.32 44.76 -4.35
CA GLY A 38 -3.52 45.12 -5.52
C GLY A 38 -4.26 44.85 -6.81
N ASN A 39 -4.90 45.88 -7.32
CA ASN A 39 -5.67 45.93 -8.56
C ASN A 39 -4.73 46.02 -9.79
N GLY A 40 -4.92 45.17 -10.80
CA GLY A 40 -4.19 45.19 -12.06
C GLY A 40 -5.02 44.64 -13.22
N ASN A 41 -5.66 45.56 -13.91
CA ASN A 41 -6.50 45.35 -15.08
C ASN A 41 -5.65 45.09 -16.34
N GLY A 42 -5.97 44.07 -17.12
CA GLY A 42 -5.34 43.77 -18.41
C GLY A 42 -6.24 42.95 -19.32
N ASN A 43 -6.94 43.66 -20.19
CA ASN A 43 -7.86 43.17 -21.18
C ASN A 43 -7.13 42.57 -22.39
N GLY A 44 -7.50 41.39 -22.87
CA GLY A 44 -6.98 40.79 -24.09
C GLY A 44 -7.93 39.71 -24.63
N ASN A 45 -8.74 40.17 -25.57
CA ASN A 45 -9.71 39.38 -26.33
C ASN A 45 -9.03 38.50 -27.38
N GLY A 46 -9.49 37.25 -27.58
CA GLY A 46 -9.15 36.52 -28.80
C GLY A 46 -9.42 35.01 -28.79
N GLY A 47 -10.49 34.58 -29.42
CA GLY A 47 -10.49 33.35 -30.21
C GLY A 47 -11.19 32.12 -29.64
N LEU A 48 -12.42 31.92 -30.07
CA LEU A 48 -13.16 30.67 -30.01
C LEU A 48 -12.38 29.55 -30.72
N GLY A 49 -12.02 28.51 -29.97
CA GLY A 49 -11.62 27.19 -30.47
C GLY A 49 -12.25 26.17 -29.58
N GLY A 50 -13.34 25.52 -30.06
CA GLY A 50 -13.91 24.37 -29.40
C GLY A 50 -12.92 23.21 -29.48
N GLY A 51 -12.19 22.98 -28.40
CA GLY A 51 -11.50 21.74 -28.16
C GLY A 51 -12.44 20.86 -27.34
N ASN A 52 -12.87 19.74 -27.92
CA ASN A 52 -13.36 18.62 -27.12
C ASN A 52 -12.31 18.38 -26.05
N GLY A 53 -12.69 18.47 -24.79
CA GLY A 53 -11.87 17.97 -23.70
C GLY A 53 -11.61 16.50 -23.99
N ASP A 54 -10.39 16.22 -24.36
CA ASP A 54 -9.83 14.87 -24.27
C ASP A 54 -9.81 14.61 -22.75
N GLU A 55 -10.83 13.90 -22.27
CA GLU A 55 -10.72 13.25 -20.96
C GLU A 55 -9.49 12.37 -21.13
N SER A 56 -8.39 12.75 -20.46
CA SER A 56 -7.20 11.92 -20.41
C SER A 56 -7.67 10.58 -19.87
N GLN A 57 -7.76 9.59 -20.75
CA GLN A 57 -8.07 8.24 -20.31
C GLN A 57 -6.93 7.85 -19.39
N ALA A 58 -7.25 7.75 -18.09
CA ALA A 58 -6.32 7.28 -17.08
C ALA A 58 -5.66 6.00 -17.59
N THR A 59 -4.35 5.91 -17.45
CA THR A 59 -3.62 4.68 -17.81
C THR A 59 -4.19 3.55 -16.96
N PRO A 60 -4.78 2.51 -17.55
CA PRO A 60 -5.34 1.44 -16.76
C PRO A 60 -4.24 0.78 -15.94
N PRO A 61 -4.56 0.24 -14.74
CA PRO A 61 -3.62 -0.56 -13.98
C PRO A 61 -3.07 -1.70 -14.86
N ALA A 62 -1.87 -2.20 -14.54
CA ALA A 62 -1.22 -3.24 -15.33
C ALA A 62 -2.19 -4.41 -15.59
N ILE A 63 -2.51 -4.62 -16.85
CA ILE A 63 -3.31 -5.74 -17.35
C ILE A 63 -2.37 -6.70 -18.08
N ASP A 64 -2.82 -7.92 -18.37
CA ASP A 64 -2.03 -8.98 -19.02
C ASP A 64 -0.84 -9.49 -18.18
N ALA A 65 -0.75 -9.15 -16.89
CA ALA A 65 0.26 -9.70 -16.02
C ALA A 65 -0.12 -11.12 -15.56
N GLY A 66 0.52 -12.13 -16.14
CA GLY A 66 0.32 -13.52 -15.77
C GLY A 66 -0.89 -14.21 -16.43
N GLU A 67 -1.34 -15.33 -15.84
CA GLU A 67 -2.45 -16.16 -16.34
C GLU A 67 -3.78 -15.61 -15.85
N LEU A 68 -4.75 -15.48 -16.76
CA LEU A 68 -6.10 -15.04 -16.46
C LEU A 68 -6.86 -16.14 -15.72
N ILE A 69 -7.46 -15.82 -14.58
CA ILE A 69 -8.40 -16.69 -13.85
C ILE A 69 -9.84 -16.35 -14.24
N ASP A 70 -10.19 -15.06 -14.21
CA ASP A 70 -11.53 -14.58 -14.56
C ASP A 70 -11.46 -13.13 -15.08
N ASP A 71 -12.11 -12.88 -16.22
CA ASP A 71 -12.25 -11.57 -16.85
C ASP A 71 -13.59 -10.88 -16.54
N PHE A 72 -14.43 -11.51 -15.72
CA PHE A 72 -15.75 -11.07 -15.30
C PHE A 72 -16.73 -10.79 -16.45
N GLU A 73 -16.47 -11.34 -17.63
CA GLU A 73 -17.42 -11.32 -18.73
C GLU A 73 -18.62 -12.27 -18.52
N ASP A 74 -18.42 -13.33 -17.71
CA ASP A 74 -19.47 -14.24 -17.26
C ASP A 74 -19.73 -14.08 -15.75
N VAL A 75 -20.50 -13.04 -15.41
CA VAL A 75 -20.78 -12.69 -14.00
C VAL A 75 -21.56 -13.75 -13.25
N GLU A 76 -22.22 -14.71 -13.93
CA GLU A 76 -22.98 -15.79 -13.31
C GLU A 76 -22.04 -16.80 -12.57
N ASN A 77 -20.74 -16.79 -12.86
CA ASN A 77 -19.73 -17.59 -12.14
C ASN A 77 -19.58 -17.15 -10.67
N TRP A 78 -19.93 -15.90 -10.37
CA TRP A 78 -19.82 -15.32 -9.03
C TRP A 78 -21.18 -15.20 -8.36
N ALA A 79 -21.37 -15.92 -7.27
CA ALA A 79 -22.57 -15.85 -6.48
C ALA A 79 -22.48 -14.71 -5.44
N PRO A 80 -23.59 -13.98 -5.17
CA PRO A 80 -23.60 -12.94 -4.14
C PRO A 80 -23.42 -13.53 -2.75
N MET A 81 -22.66 -12.82 -1.91
CA MET A 81 -22.61 -13.05 -0.47
C MET A 81 -23.72 -12.25 0.22
N GLU A 82 -24.36 -12.85 1.23
CA GLU A 82 -25.45 -12.20 1.99
C GLU A 82 -26.53 -11.58 1.07
N GLU A 83 -26.89 -10.33 1.30
CA GLU A 83 -27.88 -9.58 0.50
C GLU A 83 -27.24 -8.69 -0.57
N SER A 84 -26.03 -9.04 -1.02
CA SER A 84 -25.30 -8.28 -2.05
C SER A 84 -26.05 -8.28 -3.37
N ASN A 85 -26.15 -7.13 -4.01
CA ASN A 85 -26.59 -6.99 -5.39
C ASN A 85 -25.37 -7.04 -6.32
N VAL A 86 -25.38 -7.95 -7.27
CA VAL A 86 -24.25 -8.23 -8.15
C VAL A 86 -24.71 -8.13 -9.61
N ALA A 87 -24.00 -7.39 -10.44
CA ALA A 87 -24.33 -7.20 -11.84
C ALA A 87 -23.08 -6.87 -12.67
N GLY A 88 -23.09 -7.25 -13.94
CA GLY A 88 -22.13 -6.71 -14.92
C GLY A 88 -22.35 -5.21 -15.16
N ASP A 89 -21.27 -4.46 -15.28
CA ASP A 89 -21.30 -3.01 -15.51
C ASP A 89 -20.37 -2.63 -16.67
N GLY A 90 -20.96 -2.39 -17.83
CA GLY A 90 -20.22 -2.00 -19.03
C GLY A 90 -19.76 -0.54 -19.05
N GLU A 91 -20.27 0.31 -18.16
CA GLU A 91 -19.83 1.71 -18.05
C GLU A 91 -18.55 1.83 -17.21
N ALA A 92 -18.26 0.80 -16.41
CA ALA A 92 -17.09 0.75 -15.55
C ALA A 92 -16.10 -0.36 -15.96
N ALA A 93 -16.20 -0.92 -17.15
CA ALA A 93 -15.27 -1.95 -17.64
C ALA A 93 -13.83 -1.43 -17.65
N LEU A 94 -12.91 -2.19 -17.05
CA LEU A 94 -11.47 -1.96 -17.17
C LEU A 94 -10.91 -2.76 -18.34
N THR A 95 -11.32 -4.04 -18.42
CA THR A 95 -11.00 -4.95 -19.53
C THR A 95 -12.29 -5.44 -20.18
N GLY A 96 -12.21 -5.94 -21.41
CA GLY A 96 -13.36 -6.53 -22.10
C GLY A 96 -14.54 -5.59 -22.28
N SER A 97 -15.76 -6.07 -21.97
CA SER A 97 -17.02 -5.34 -22.18
C SER A 97 -17.72 -4.94 -20.88
N GLN A 98 -17.34 -5.48 -19.74
CA GLN A 98 -17.92 -5.16 -18.43
C GLN A 98 -16.95 -5.53 -17.30
N SER A 99 -17.21 -4.99 -16.10
CA SER A 99 -16.65 -5.43 -14.83
C SER A 99 -17.76 -5.94 -13.91
N LEU A 100 -17.41 -6.61 -12.82
CA LEU A 100 -18.38 -7.06 -11.82
C LEU A 100 -18.62 -5.98 -10.77
N ARG A 101 -19.82 -5.39 -10.76
CA ARG A 101 -20.28 -4.43 -9.75
C ARG A 101 -20.93 -5.16 -8.59
N ILE A 102 -20.53 -4.79 -7.36
CA ILE A 102 -21.01 -5.37 -6.10
C ILE A 102 -21.50 -4.24 -5.21
N GLU A 103 -22.75 -4.34 -4.72
CA GLU A 103 -23.40 -3.32 -3.89
C GLU A 103 -24.18 -3.95 -2.76
N ASN A 104 -24.22 -3.28 -1.60
CA ASN A 104 -25.16 -3.56 -0.51
C ASN A 104 -25.41 -2.30 0.34
N GLN A 105 -26.57 -2.26 1.00
CA GLN A 105 -26.86 -1.36 2.12
C GLN A 105 -26.85 -2.21 3.40
N GLY A 106 -25.68 -2.38 4.00
CA GLY A 106 -25.50 -3.28 5.13
C GLY A 106 -24.07 -3.26 5.64
N THR A 107 -23.68 -4.32 6.34
CA THR A 107 -22.32 -4.45 6.90
C THR A 107 -21.37 -5.26 6.03
N THR A 108 -21.87 -5.90 4.98
CA THR A 108 -21.04 -6.71 4.07
C THR A 108 -21.57 -6.62 2.65
N ALA A 109 -20.70 -6.40 1.68
CA ALA A 109 -20.97 -6.62 0.27
C ALA A 109 -19.87 -7.47 -0.32
N GLY A 110 -20.20 -8.50 -1.09
CA GLY A 110 -19.21 -9.39 -1.66
C GLY A 110 -19.78 -10.47 -2.55
N VAL A 111 -18.86 -11.21 -3.13
CA VAL A 111 -19.12 -12.34 -4.01
C VAL A 111 -18.23 -13.52 -3.66
N PHE A 112 -18.63 -14.70 -4.08
CA PHE A 112 -17.80 -15.89 -4.01
C PHE A 112 -17.93 -16.73 -5.29
N GLN A 113 -16.86 -17.43 -5.61
CA GLN A 113 -16.82 -18.44 -6.68
C GLN A 113 -16.32 -19.76 -6.12
N ALA A 114 -17.01 -20.85 -6.47
CA ALA A 114 -16.55 -22.22 -6.18
C ALA A 114 -15.80 -22.79 -7.36
N PHE A 115 -14.74 -23.55 -7.09
CA PHE A 115 -13.93 -24.28 -8.07
C PHE A 115 -14.07 -25.80 -7.80
N PRO A 116 -15.14 -26.46 -8.31
CA PRO A 116 -15.44 -27.86 -7.97
C PRO A 116 -14.34 -28.85 -8.31
N ASP A 117 -13.57 -28.57 -9.36
CA ASP A 117 -12.43 -29.38 -9.82
C ASP A 117 -11.10 -28.94 -9.17
N GLY A 118 -11.13 -27.88 -8.36
CA GLY A 118 -9.96 -27.22 -7.76
C GLY A 118 -9.24 -26.28 -8.73
N LEU A 119 -8.90 -25.08 -8.26
CA LEU A 119 -7.98 -24.18 -8.95
C LEU A 119 -6.56 -24.44 -8.41
N ASP A 120 -5.62 -24.73 -9.29
CA ASP A 120 -4.20 -24.84 -8.93
C ASP A 120 -3.52 -23.47 -9.06
N ALA A 121 -3.29 -22.83 -7.93
CA ALA A 121 -2.53 -21.58 -7.80
C ALA A 121 -1.17 -21.79 -7.13
N SER A 122 -0.68 -23.06 -7.05
CA SER A 122 0.60 -23.37 -6.43
C SER A 122 1.76 -22.70 -7.17
N GLY A 123 2.68 -22.09 -6.41
CA GLY A 123 3.81 -21.35 -6.99
C GLY A 123 3.43 -20.05 -7.71
N ASN A 124 2.20 -19.57 -7.50
CA ASN A 124 1.72 -18.33 -8.07
C ASN A 124 1.17 -17.37 -7.00
N HIS A 125 1.22 -16.09 -7.32
CA HIS A 125 0.53 -15.02 -6.61
C HIS A 125 -0.76 -14.65 -7.32
N LEU A 126 -1.75 -14.19 -6.57
CA LEU A 126 -3.01 -13.67 -7.11
C LEU A 126 -2.98 -12.15 -7.19
N SER A 127 -3.67 -11.59 -8.15
CA SER A 127 -3.91 -10.15 -8.25
C SER A 127 -5.21 -9.88 -8.97
N MET A 128 -5.84 -8.72 -8.70
CA MET A 128 -7.05 -8.27 -9.39
C MET A 128 -7.08 -6.75 -9.52
N ALA A 129 -7.83 -6.25 -10.48
CA ALA A 129 -8.17 -4.84 -10.52
C ALA A 129 -9.38 -4.58 -9.62
N ILE A 130 -9.36 -3.48 -8.89
CA ILE A 130 -10.44 -3.06 -8.00
C ILE A 130 -10.68 -1.56 -8.09
N ARG A 131 -11.94 -1.16 -8.03
CA ARG A 131 -12.39 0.22 -7.84
C ARG A 131 -13.39 0.27 -6.71
N VAL A 132 -13.20 1.17 -5.75
CA VAL A 132 -14.11 1.35 -4.62
C VAL A 132 -14.69 2.75 -4.65
N ASP A 133 -16.04 2.85 -4.65
CA ASP A 133 -16.72 4.12 -4.52
C ASP A 133 -17.16 4.39 -3.07
N SER A 134 -17.61 3.36 -2.37
CA SER A 134 -17.99 3.44 -0.95
C SER A 134 -17.80 2.10 -0.22
N PRO A 135 -17.50 2.13 1.10
CA PRO A 135 -17.09 3.30 1.88
C PRO A 135 -15.67 3.77 1.53
N ARG A 136 -15.31 4.95 2.01
CA ARG A 136 -13.94 5.46 1.96
C ARG A 136 -13.53 6.00 3.32
N PRO A 137 -12.54 5.40 4.02
CA PRO A 137 -11.73 4.26 3.58
C PRO A 137 -12.51 2.94 3.56
N ALA A 138 -12.01 1.97 2.80
CA ALA A 138 -12.54 0.62 2.73
C ALA A 138 -11.48 -0.43 3.07
N ARG A 139 -11.89 -1.58 3.57
CA ARG A 139 -11.05 -2.77 3.71
C ARG A 139 -11.56 -3.85 2.76
N VAL A 140 -10.83 -4.04 1.68
CA VAL A 140 -11.09 -5.10 0.70
C VAL A 140 -10.46 -6.38 1.19
N ARG A 141 -11.25 -7.44 1.25
CA ARG A 141 -10.78 -8.75 1.65
C ARG A 141 -10.93 -9.76 0.50
N LEU A 142 -9.88 -10.49 0.23
CA LEU A 142 -9.88 -11.68 -0.59
C LEU A 142 -9.53 -12.86 0.30
N GLU A 143 -10.36 -13.91 0.28
CA GLU A 143 -10.14 -15.16 1.00
C GLU A 143 -10.15 -16.33 0.04
N VAL A 144 -9.28 -17.31 0.28
CA VAL A 144 -9.27 -18.59 -0.44
C VAL A 144 -9.37 -19.75 0.52
N ASP A 145 -10.31 -20.66 0.28
CA ASP A 145 -10.41 -21.94 0.97
C ASP A 145 -9.61 -22.99 0.18
N ALA A 146 -8.55 -23.53 0.77
CA ALA A 146 -7.59 -24.39 0.08
C ALA A 146 -7.18 -25.64 0.91
N PRO A 147 -7.97 -26.75 0.92
CA PRO A 147 -9.20 -26.97 0.13
C PRO A 147 -10.49 -26.60 0.87
N ALA A 148 -10.46 -26.17 2.10
CA ALA A 148 -11.65 -25.95 2.90
C ALA A 148 -11.46 -24.78 3.88
N ARG A 149 -12.54 -24.29 4.48
CA ARG A 149 -12.53 -23.23 5.50
C ARG A 149 -11.62 -23.46 6.71
N ALA A 150 -11.24 -24.71 6.97
CA ALA A 150 -10.25 -25.05 8.00
C ALA A 150 -8.84 -24.66 7.60
N ASP A 151 -8.59 -24.61 6.29
CA ASP A 151 -7.31 -24.36 5.66
C ASP A 151 -7.48 -23.18 4.69
N GLN A 152 -7.29 -21.98 5.21
CA GLN A 152 -7.68 -20.73 4.54
C GLN A 152 -6.53 -19.73 4.53
N LEU A 153 -6.37 -19.03 3.43
CA LEU A 153 -5.56 -17.84 3.30
C LEU A 153 -6.43 -16.60 3.08
N TRP A 154 -5.97 -15.45 3.55
CA TRP A 154 -6.64 -14.19 3.26
C TRP A 154 -5.67 -13.03 3.16
N THR A 155 -6.05 -12.04 2.37
CA THR A 155 -5.50 -10.70 2.39
C THR A 155 -6.55 -9.69 2.85
N THR A 156 -6.11 -8.61 3.47
CA THR A 156 -6.93 -7.43 3.74
C THR A 156 -6.16 -6.20 3.29
N ARG A 157 -6.63 -5.57 2.21
CA ARG A 157 -6.03 -4.34 1.70
C ARG A 157 -6.89 -3.14 2.07
N THR A 158 -6.26 -2.10 2.62
CA THR A 158 -6.91 -0.83 2.93
C THR A 158 -6.88 0.07 1.68
N MET A 159 -8.07 0.51 1.26
CA MET A 159 -8.25 1.56 0.26
C MET A 159 -8.56 2.85 1.02
N LEU A 160 -7.64 3.81 1.02
CA LEU A 160 -7.81 5.07 1.74
C LEU A 160 -8.83 5.99 1.04
N GLY A 161 -9.22 7.08 1.72
CA GLY A 161 -10.23 8.02 1.20
C GLY A 161 -9.84 8.70 -0.11
N SER A 162 -8.55 8.86 -0.37
CA SER A 162 -7.99 9.42 -1.61
C SER A 162 -7.91 8.43 -2.78
N HIS A 163 -8.08 7.11 -2.53
CA HIS A 163 -7.95 6.10 -3.58
C HIS A 163 -9.17 6.09 -4.50
N GLU A 164 -9.18 6.98 -5.48
CA GLU A 164 -10.20 7.07 -6.53
C GLU A 164 -9.71 6.46 -7.84
N GLY A 165 -10.60 5.77 -8.56
CA GLY A 165 -10.31 5.08 -9.80
C GLY A 165 -9.98 3.60 -9.63
N TRP A 166 -9.41 3.00 -10.66
CA TRP A 166 -8.99 1.60 -10.67
C TRP A 166 -7.58 1.43 -10.10
N PHE A 167 -7.41 0.41 -9.28
CA PHE A 167 -6.14 0.04 -8.67
C PHE A 167 -5.88 -1.45 -8.93
N ARG A 168 -4.64 -1.78 -9.30
CA ARG A 168 -4.19 -3.17 -9.27
C ARG A 168 -3.89 -3.56 -7.83
N MET A 169 -4.53 -4.60 -7.35
CA MET A 169 -4.36 -5.12 -6.00
C MET A 169 -3.65 -6.47 -6.07
N ASP A 170 -2.42 -6.52 -5.56
CA ASP A 170 -1.75 -7.78 -5.24
C ASP A 170 -2.44 -8.43 -4.04
N ALA A 171 -2.69 -9.74 -4.11
CA ALA A 171 -3.22 -10.52 -3.01
C ALA A 171 -2.11 -10.91 -2.03
N GLY A 172 -1.34 -9.90 -1.56
CA GLY A 172 -0.33 -10.10 -0.53
C GLY A 172 -0.99 -10.55 0.77
N TRP A 173 -0.71 -11.79 1.17
CA TRP A 173 -1.39 -12.44 2.28
C TRP A 173 -1.14 -11.75 3.61
N THR A 174 -2.20 -11.53 4.39
CA THR A 174 -2.14 -10.92 5.72
C THR A 174 -2.41 -11.93 6.84
N GLY A 175 -2.74 -13.14 6.49
CA GLY A 175 -2.91 -14.21 7.48
C GLY A 175 -3.44 -15.50 6.88
N GLN A 176 -3.39 -16.54 7.71
CA GLN A 176 -3.85 -17.89 7.35
C GLN A 176 -4.49 -18.62 8.53
N ARG A 177 -5.21 -19.68 8.22
CA ARG A 177 -5.72 -20.68 9.16
C ARG A 177 -5.38 -22.06 8.63
N GLY A 178 -5.03 -22.97 9.54
CA GLY A 178 -4.67 -24.35 9.17
C GLY A 178 -3.43 -24.42 8.31
N GLU A 179 -3.43 -25.34 7.34
CA GLU A 179 -2.34 -25.57 6.41
C GLU A 179 -2.87 -25.46 4.97
N PRO A 180 -3.13 -24.23 4.47
CA PRO A 180 -3.72 -24.03 3.15
C PRO A 180 -2.79 -24.55 2.04
N ASN A 181 -3.39 -25.28 1.09
CA ASN A 181 -2.71 -25.80 -0.08
C ASN A 181 -3.24 -25.14 -1.35
N LEU A 182 -2.52 -24.12 -1.83
CA LEU A 182 -2.88 -23.37 -3.04
C LEU A 182 -2.93 -24.23 -4.33
N GLY A 183 -2.40 -25.45 -4.32
CA GLY A 183 -2.60 -26.41 -5.40
C GLY A 183 -4.03 -26.98 -5.48
N ASN A 184 -4.92 -26.60 -4.56
CA ASN A 184 -6.30 -27.07 -4.55
C ASN A 184 -7.25 -26.04 -3.90
N VAL A 185 -7.38 -24.86 -4.52
CA VAL A 185 -8.35 -23.84 -4.10
C VAL A 185 -9.75 -24.29 -4.50
N GLN A 186 -10.68 -24.38 -3.53
CA GLN A 186 -12.05 -24.82 -3.73
C GLN A 186 -13.07 -23.68 -3.74
N GLU A 187 -12.76 -22.59 -3.08
CA GLU A 187 -13.62 -21.41 -3.05
C GLU A 187 -12.78 -20.14 -2.88
N MET A 188 -13.18 -19.07 -3.55
CA MET A 188 -12.63 -17.75 -3.42
C MET A 188 -13.75 -16.77 -3.07
N ARG A 189 -13.48 -15.83 -2.14
CA ARG A 189 -14.39 -14.76 -1.72
C ARG A 189 -13.71 -13.41 -1.86
N ILE A 190 -14.45 -12.44 -2.39
CA ILE A 190 -14.00 -11.06 -2.47
C ILE A 190 -15.10 -10.19 -1.87
N TYR A 191 -14.77 -9.41 -0.85
CA TYR A 191 -15.77 -8.62 -0.15
C TYR A 191 -15.20 -7.41 0.58
N ILE A 192 -16.09 -6.47 0.90
CA ILE A 192 -15.85 -5.38 1.84
C ILE A 192 -16.76 -5.59 3.03
N GLN A 193 -16.21 -5.43 4.25
CA GLN A 193 -16.95 -5.50 5.50
C GLN A 193 -16.73 -4.23 6.33
N THR A 194 -17.82 -3.69 6.87
CA THR A 194 -17.86 -2.50 7.72
C THR A 194 -18.36 -2.86 9.12
N GLN A 195 -18.21 -1.95 10.08
CA GLN A 195 -18.68 -2.16 11.45
C GLN A 195 -20.15 -1.78 11.63
N GLU A 196 -20.61 -0.80 10.86
CA GLU A 196 -21.98 -0.29 10.87
C GLU A 196 -22.60 -0.47 9.49
N GLU A 197 -23.94 -0.47 9.43
CA GLU A 197 -24.64 -0.52 8.14
C GLU A 197 -24.40 0.77 7.36
N GLU A 198 -23.85 0.65 6.18
CA GLU A 198 -23.59 1.77 5.26
C GLU A 198 -23.68 1.33 3.80
N GLU A 199 -23.61 2.28 2.88
CA GLU A 199 -23.53 1.97 1.46
C GLU A 199 -22.16 1.40 1.14
N ILE A 200 -22.13 0.17 0.60
CA ILE A 200 -20.93 -0.47 0.06
C ILE A 200 -21.13 -0.61 -1.44
N ARG A 201 -20.19 -0.06 -2.22
CA ARG A 201 -20.18 -0.17 -3.68
C ARG A 201 -18.76 -0.24 -4.20
N PHE A 202 -18.48 -1.31 -4.94
CA PHE A 202 -17.17 -1.49 -5.57
C PHE A 202 -17.28 -2.37 -6.82
N TRP A 203 -16.22 -2.34 -7.62
CA TRP A 203 -16.08 -3.16 -8.83
C TRP A 203 -14.81 -3.95 -8.78
N ILE A 204 -14.81 -5.13 -9.38
CA ILE A 204 -13.65 -5.98 -9.59
C ILE A 204 -13.57 -6.38 -11.05
N ASP A 205 -12.33 -6.55 -11.53
CA ASP A 205 -12.04 -6.92 -12.91
C ASP A 205 -10.68 -7.63 -12.98
N ASP A 206 -10.44 -8.39 -14.04
CA ASP A 206 -9.14 -8.93 -14.42
C ASP A 206 -8.41 -9.64 -13.26
N LEU A 207 -9.02 -10.74 -12.75
CA LEU A 207 -8.42 -11.61 -11.73
C LEU A 207 -7.37 -12.51 -12.38
N ARG A 208 -6.12 -12.45 -11.87
CA ARG A 208 -4.98 -13.16 -12.45
C ARG A 208 -4.11 -13.84 -11.43
N MET A 209 -3.25 -14.75 -11.92
CA MET A 209 -2.14 -15.32 -11.17
C MET A 209 -0.83 -15.13 -11.93
N THR A 210 0.26 -14.84 -11.19
CA THR A 210 1.61 -14.63 -11.70
C THR A 210 2.59 -15.55 -10.98
N PRO A 211 3.63 -16.07 -11.63
CA PRO A 211 4.65 -16.86 -10.95
C PRO A 211 5.23 -16.11 -9.74
N ALA A 212 5.28 -16.77 -8.60
CA ALA A 212 5.91 -16.24 -7.39
C ALA A 212 7.44 -16.31 -7.50
N ALA A 213 8.13 -15.40 -6.80
CA ALA A 213 9.57 -15.51 -6.59
C ALA A 213 9.93 -16.78 -5.80
N ASP A 214 11.22 -17.11 -5.75
CA ASP A 214 11.71 -18.30 -5.04
C ASP A 214 11.81 -18.11 -3.52
N GLN A 215 11.74 -16.87 -3.03
CA GLN A 215 11.84 -16.51 -1.60
C GLN A 215 11.05 -15.24 -1.26
N GLY A 216 10.91 -14.97 0.05
CA GLY A 216 10.30 -13.75 0.56
C GLY A 216 11.30 -12.61 0.69
N TYR A 217 10.78 -11.37 0.67
CA TYR A 217 11.58 -10.16 0.71
C TYR A 217 11.03 -9.15 1.72
N VAL A 218 11.92 -8.30 2.22
CA VAL A 218 11.57 -7.16 3.10
C VAL A 218 12.25 -5.90 2.57
N ILE A 219 11.50 -4.80 2.50
CA ILE A 219 12.04 -3.45 2.34
C ILE A 219 11.78 -2.68 3.63
N LEU A 220 12.83 -2.06 4.18
CA LEU A 220 12.72 -1.12 5.30
C LEU A 220 12.73 0.29 4.72
N SER A 221 11.75 1.13 5.09
CA SER A 221 11.67 2.50 4.59
C SER A 221 11.50 3.50 5.73
N PHE A 222 12.16 4.65 5.58
CA PHE A 222 12.13 5.75 6.54
C PHE A 222 11.76 7.04 5.82
N ASP A 223 10.64 7.65 6.22
CA ASP A 223 10.11 8.85 5.58
C ASP A 223 10.66 10.15 6.19
N ASP A 224 10.46 11.26 5.51
CA ASP A 224 10.73 12.65 5.93
C ASP A 224 12.20 13.08 6.01
N GLY A 225 13.16 12.19 5.90
CA GLY A 225 14.59 12.54 6.05
C GLY A 225 14.93 13.08 7.44
N VAL A 226 14.45 12.45 8.51
CA VAL A 226 14.70 12.82 9.91
C VAL A 226 16.15 12.47 10.30
N ALA A 227 16.84 13.34 11.05
CA ALA A 227 18.25 13.16 11.41
C ALA A 227 18.55 11.84 12.11
N SER A 228 17.60 11.31 12.90
CA SER A 228 17.75 10.04 13.61
C SER A 228 17.86 8.81 12.71
N GLN A 229 17.47 8.94 11.44
CA GLN A 229 17.69 7.90 10.41
C GLN A 229 19.19 7.64 10.21
N TYR A 230 19.99 8.71 10.11
CA TYR A 230 21.45 8.59 10.03
C TYR A 230 22.09 8.33 11.40
N GLU A 231 21.62 9.01 12.43
CA GLU A 231 22.26 8.94 13.76
C GLU A 231 22.04 7.59 14.46
N ARG A 232 20.94 6.88 14.18
CA ARG A 232 20.53 5.66 14.87
C ARG A 232 20.17 4.51 13.92
N ALA A 233 19.22 4.70 13.00
CA ALA A 233 18.81 3.59 12.13
C ALA A 233 19.97 3.08 11.28
N PHE A 234 20.69 3.99 10.60
CA PHE A 234 21.78 3.63 9.70
C PHE A 234 22.86 2.76 10.37
N PRO A 235 23.50 3.15 11.50
CA PRO A 235 24.49 2.29 12.14
C PRO A 235 23.93 0.98 12.69
N ILE A 236 22.65 0.96 13.12
CA ILE A 236 22.02 -0.28 13.57
C ILE A 236 21.83 -1.23 12.39
N LEU A 237 21.30 -0.77 11.25
CA LEU A 237 21.14 -1.61 10.08
C LEU A 237 22.49 -2.12 9.54
N GLU A 238 23.56 -1.31 9.60
CA GLU A 238 24.91 -1.76 9.25
C GLU A 238 25.40 -2.94 10.13
N GLU A 239 25.04 -2.97 11.43
CA GLU A 239 25.37 -4.10 12.32
C GLU A 239 24.76 -5.42 11.82
N TYR A 240 23.57 -5.39 11.18
CA TYR A 240 22.89 -6.54 10.59
C TYR A 240 23.27 -6.78 9.12
N GLY A 241 23.99 -5.85 8.49
CA GLY A 241 24.32 -5.90 7.06
C GLY A 241 23.15 -5.59 6.14
N TYR A 242 22.16 -4.84 6.63
CA TYR A 242 20.97 -4.48 5.90
C TYR A 242 21.02 -3.05 5.34
N GLN A 243 20.38 -2.85 4.20
CA GLN A 243 20.13 -1.56 3.59
C GLN A 243 18.64 -1.20 3.70
N ALA A 244 18.32 0.07 3.45
CA ALA A 244 16.95 0.57 3.50
C ALA A 244 16.71 1.67 2.44
N ALA A 245 15.50 2.20 2.39
CA ALA A 245 15.17 3.40 1.65
C ALA A 245 14.99 4.58 2.62
N ALA A 246 15.65 5.71 2.34
CA ALA A 246 15.38 6.98 2.99
C ALA A 246 14.56 7.86 2.02
N ALA A 247 13.27 7.95 2.25
CA ALA A 247 12.36 8.79 1.48
C ALA A 247 12.42 10.23 2.00
N VAL A 248 13.07 11.11 1.24
CA VAL A 248 13.43 12.43 1.73
C VAL A 248 12.60 13.54 1.09
N ILE A 249 12.31 14.58 1.87
CA ILE A 249 11.68 15.81 1.42
C ILE A 249 12.79 16.82 1.08
N PRO A 250 13.06 17.13 -0.20
CA PRO A 250 14.18 17.99 -0.60
C PRO A 250 14.22 19.33 0.13
N ASN A 251 13.06 19.99 0.30
CA ASN A 251 12.95 21.28 0.94
C ASN A 251 13.22 21.25 2.45
N SER A 252 13.24 20.07 3.08
CA SER A 252 13.54 19.91 4.51
C SER A 252 15.03 19.67 4.79
N LEU A 253 15.79 19.21 3.80
CA LEU A 253 17.18 18.84 3.98
C LEU A 253 18.08 19.97 4.46
N ASN A 254 19.15 19.63 5.20
CA ASN A 254 20.12 20.53 5.82
C ASN A 254 19.51 21.50 6.85
N ARG A 255 18.32 21.25 7.37
CA ARG A 255 17.71 21.98 8.48
C ARG A 255 17.96 21.23 9.80
N ASP A 256 17.75 21.91 10.93
CA ASP A 256 17.84 21.29 12.25
C ASP A 256 16.88 20.08 12.34
N GLY A 257 17.39 18.95 12.84
CA GLY A 257 16.64 17.71 12.97
C GLY A 257 16.37 16.96 11.67
N ARG A 258 16.95 17.37 10.56
CA ARG A 258 16.83 16.71 9.25
C ARG A 258 18.19 16.23 8.74
N LEU A 259 18.15 15.29 7.79
CA LEU A 259 19.34 14.77 7.13
C LEU A 259 20.07 15.85 6.34
N HIS A 260 21.39 15.76 6.32
CA HIS A 260 22.27 16.57 5.50
C HIS A 260 22.68 15.82 4.24
N ILE A 261 22.93 16.56 3.16
CA ILE A 261 23.34 15.98 1.87
C ILE A 261 24.56 15.05 1.98
N ASP A 262 25.51 15.37 2.84
CA ASP A 262 26.71 14.54 3.00
C ASP A 262 26.39 13.23 3.72
N GLN A 263 25.46 13.23 4.70
CA GLN A 263 24.93 12.02 5.34
C GLN A 263 24.20 11.14 4.31
N LEU A 264 23.35 11.73 3.46
CA LEU A 264 22.67 11.00 2.38
C LEU A 264 23.65 10.34 1.41
N ARG A 265 24.80 10.99 1.12
CA ARG A 265 25.83 10.38 0.29
C ARG A 265 26.49 9.17 0.97
N GLU A 266 26.75 9.28 2.27
CA GLU A 266 27.30 8.16 3.05
C GLU A 266 26.31 6.97 3.09
N MET A 267 25.02 7.23 3.32
CA MET A 267 23.97 6.21 3.28
C MET A 267 23.86 5.55 1.90
N ARG A 268 23.84 6.35 0.81
CA ARG A 268 23.86 5.84 -0.57
C ARG A 268 25.10 4.98 -0.82
N ASP A 269 26.29 5.45 -0.43
CA ASP A 269 27.56 4.73 -0.65
C ASP A 269 27.61 3.40 0.13
N ALA A 270 26.78 3.27 1.17
CA ALA A 270 26.54 2.03 1.91
C ALA A 270 25.39 1.18 1.33
N GLY A 271 24.79 1.62 0.20
CA GLY A 271 23.77 0.86 -0.53
C GLY A 271 22.30 1.20 -0.20
N TRP A 272 22.05 2.28 0.55
CA TRP A 272 20.69 2.78 0.75
C TRP A 272 20.16 3.50 -0.48
N ASP A 273 18.86 3.34 -0.75
CA ASP A 273 18.14 4.16 -1.72
C ASP A 273 17.74 5.50 -1.09
N ILE A 274 18.16 6.60 -1.69
CA ILE A 274 17.70 7.94 -1.32
C ILE A 274 16.54 8.29 -2.24
N SER A 275 15.33 8.09 -1.73
CA SER A 275 14.10 8.04 -2.52
C SER A 275 13.25 9.30 -2.40
N SER A 276 12.34 9.44 -3.36
CA SER A 276 11.45 10.60 -3.49
C SER A 276 10.32 10.56 -2.45
N HIS A 277 10.18 11.66 -1.70
CA HIS A 277 9.03 11.94 -0.85
C HIS A 277 8.56 13.38 -1.13
N PRO A 278 7.72 13.57 -2.17
CA PRO A 278 7.35 14.90 -2.63
C PRO A 278 6.81 15.80 -1.51
N ASP A 279 7.17 17.10 -1.55
CA ASP A 279 6.86 18.08 -0.46
C ASP A 279 5.40 17.92 0.02
N PRO A 280 5.19 17.56 1.31
CA PRO A 280 3.89 17.10 1.78
C PRO A 280 2.90 18.19 2.13
N GLY A 281 3.10 19.46 1.81
CA GLY A 281 2.18 20.55 2.21
C GLY A 281 0.72 20.12 2.41
N THR A 282 0.16 19.44 1.41
CA THR A 282 -1.13 18.69 1.43
C THR A 282 -0.95 17.37 0.68
N GLY A 283 -1.86 16.42 0.84
CA GLY A 283 -1.83 15.16 0.06
C GLY A 283 -1.84 15.40 -1.44
N LEU A 284 -1.12 14.59 -2.20
CA LEU A 284 -1.00 14.77 -3.65
C LEU A 284 -2.35 14.65 -4.39
N ALA A 285 -3.25 13.80 -3.91
CA ALA A 285 -4.60 13.66 -4.46
C ALA A 285 -5.58 14.78 -4.03
N GLU A 286 -5.14 15.71 -3.17
CA GLU A 286 -5.95 16.82 -2.65
C GLU A 286 -5.64 18.16 -3.33
N VAL A 287 -4.63 18.19 -4.19
CA VAL A 287 -4.24 19.37 -4.98
C VAL A 287 -4.61 19.16 -6.43
N ASP A 288 -4.58 20.25 -7.22
CA ASP A 288 -4.81 20.09 -8.65
C ASP A 288 -3.66 19.32 -9.34
N PRO A 289 -3.92 18.66 -10.48
CA PRO A 289 -2.95 17.79 -11.14
C PRO A 289 -1.65 18.49 -11.55
N GLU A 290 -1.70 19.76 -11.91
CA GLU A 290 -0.50 20.53 -12.28
C GLU A 290 0.39 20.75 -11.05
N GLU A 291 -0.20 21.03 -9.89
CA GLU A 291 0.52 21.15 -8.61
C GLU A 291 1.12 19.80 -8.19
N ALA A 292 0.35 18.69 -8.30
CA ALA A 292 0.84 17.34 -8.01
C ALA A 292 2.04 17.00 -8.90
N ARG A 293 1.93 17.27 -10.22
CA ARG A 293 3.01 17.09 -11.19
C ARG A 293 4.25 17.90 -10.83
N ASN A 294 4.09 19.18 -10.52
CA ASN A 294 5.21 20.05 -10.16
C ASN A 294 5.96 19.54 -8.93
N ARG A 295 5.25 19.03 -7.92
CA ARG A 295 5.87 18.47 -6.72
C ARG A 295 6.62 17.18 -7.03
N ILE A 296 6.01 16.24 -7.75
CA ILE A 296 6.60 14.95 -8.13
C ILE A 296 7.84 15.17 -9.00
N GLU A 297 7.73 15.98 -10.06
CA GLU A 297 8.83 16.26 -10.97
C GLU A 297 9.99 16.97 -10.28
N SER A 298 9.71 18.01 -9.49
CA SER A 298 10.76 18.78 -8.80
C SER A 298 11.53 17.94 -7.79
N ASP A 299 10.86 17.02 -7.11
CA ASP A 299 11.47 16.11 -6.14
C ASP A 299 12.40 15.11 -6.85
N PHE A 300 11.88 14.45 -7.88
CA PHE A 300 12.66 13.56 -8.73
C PHE A 300 13.92 14.26 -9.28
N GLN A 301 13.75 15.43 -9.91
CA GLN A 301 14.85 16.20 -10.49
C GLN A 301 15.87 16.65 -9.45
N TYR A 302 15.42 16.99 -8.23
CA TYR A 302 16.33 17.38 -7.16
C TYR A 302 17.26 16.22 -6.79
N LEU A 303 16.71 15.03 -6.59
CA LEU A 303 17.48 13.84 -6.20
C LEU A 303 18.43 13.38 -7.31
N ASP A 304 17.94 13.27 -8.53
CA ASP A 304 18.73 12.88 -9.69
C ASP A 304 19.94 13.82 -9.89
N ASN A 305 19.71 15.14 -9.88
CA ASN A 305 20.76 16.16 -10.03
C ASN A 305 21.76 16.23 -8.85
N ARG A 306 21.43 15.61 -7.70
CA ARG A 306 22.30 15.55 -6.51
C ARG A 306 23.09 14.26 -6.38
N GLY A 307 22.92 13.34 -7.36
CA GLY A 307 23.66 12.10 -7.45
C GLY A 307 23.01 10.93 -6.72
N PHE A 308 21.67 10.93 -6.68
CA PHE A 308 20.85 9.84 -6.14
C PHE A 308 19.92 9.25 -7.21
N PRO A 309 20.40 8.98 -8.46
CA PRO A 309 19.52 8.56 -9.56
C PRO A 309 18.80 7.24 -9.29
N ASP A 310 19.45 6.29 -8.63
CA ASP A 310 18.86 4.98 -8.35
C ASP A 310 17.66 5.12 -7.40
N GLY A 311 17.81 5.78 -6.26
CA GLY A 311 16.72 6.00 -5.31
C GLY A 311 15.65 6.97 -5.83
N ALA A 312 16.00 7.94 -6.69
CA ALA A 312 15.05 8.88 -7.27
C ALA A 312 13.96 8.19 -8.11
N ARG A 313 14.20 6.99 -8.63
CA ARG A 313 13.22 6.19 -9.38
C ARG A 313 12.04 5.69 -8.53
N HIS A 314 12.10 5.87 -7.19
CA HIS A 314 11.15 5.29 -6.25
C HIS A 314 10.46 6.39 -5.45
N MET A 315 9.11 6.46 -5.56
CA MET A 315 8.30 7.42 -4.84
C MET A 315 7.65 6.78 -3.61
N PHE A 316 7.73 7.47 -2.49
CA PHE A 316 6.97 7.17 -1.29
C PHE A 316 5.93 8.28 -1.11
N ALA A 317 4.66 7.95 -1.31
CA ALA A 317 3.61 8.96 -1.36
C ALA A 317 3.35 9.59 0.01
N PRO A 318 3.49 10.93 0.15
CA PRO A 318 3.20 11.61 1.41
C PRO A 318 1.73 11.47 1.79
N TYR A 319 1.47 11.27 3.10
CA TYR A 319 0.13 10.99 3.64
C TYR A 319 -0.58 9.81 2.99
N HIS A 320 0.14 8.96 2.23
CA HIS A 320 -0.43 7.88 1.44
C HIS A 320 -1.52 8.35 0.45
N SER A 321 -1.48 9.64 0.11
CA SER A 321 -2.49 10.32 -0.68
C SER A 321 -2.22 10.12 -2.17
N VAL A 322 -2.86 9.12 -2.75
CA VAL A 322 -2.79 8.79 -4.19
C VAL A 322 -4.19 8.56 -4.73
N ASN A 323 -4.38 8.95 -5.98
CA ASN A 323 -5.50 8.56 -6.82
C ASN A 323 -4.96 8.16 -8.20
N GLN A 324 -5.82 7.75 -9.12
CA GLN A 324 -5.38 7.33 -10.45
C GLN A 324 -4.54 8.41 -11.16
N GLU A 325 -4.94 9.67 -11.07
CA GLU A 325 -4.24 10.78 -11.72
C GLU A 325 -2.84 11.02 -11.13
N VAL A 326 -2.69 10.93 -9.80
CA VAL A 326 -1.37 11.00 -9.14
C VAL A 326 -0.47 9.84 -9.56
N ILE A 327 -1.02 8.63 -9.68
CA ILE A 327 -0.29 7.45 -10.14
C ILE A 327 0.15 7.61 -11.59
N ASP A 328 -0.72 8.13 -12.47
CA ASP A 328 -0.38 8.37 -13.88
C ASP A 328 0.74 9.40 -14.02
N ILE A 329 0.71 10.47 -13.23
CA ILE A 329 1.79 11.46 -13.16
C ILE A 329 3.08 10.82 -12.64
N ALA A 330 2.99 10.04 -11.55
CA ALA A 330 4.16 9.40 -10.95
C ALA A 330 4.86 8.44 -11.92
N ARG A 331 4.12 7.71 -12.76
CA ARG A 331 4.69 6.82 -13.79
C ARG A 331 5.60 7.52 -14.81
N GLU A 332 5.48 8.84 -14.97
CA GLU A 332 6.32 9.58 -15.90
C GLU A 332 7.75 9.80 -15.35
N TYR A 333 7.93 9.70 -14.03
CA TYR A 333 9.18 10.00 -13.33
C TYR A 333 9.70 8.83 -12.50
N HIS A 334 8.82 7.95 -12.03
CA HIS A 334 9.15 6.88 -11.09
C HIS A 334 8.77 5.50 -11.62
N GLU A 335 9.51 4.50 -11.20
CA GLU A 335 9.28 3.08 -11.51
C GLU A 335 8.43 2.39 -10.44
N THR A 336 8.44 2.91 -9.21
CA THR A 336 7.64 2.39 -8.10
C THR A 336 6.95 3.51 -7.32
N CYS A 337 5.77 3.19 -6.75
CA CYS A 337 5.12 4.06 -5.78
C CYS A 337 4.66 3.24 -4.56
N PHE A 338 5.10 3.68 -3.39
CA PHE A 338 4.81 3.06 -2.11
C PHE A 338 3.84 3.90 -1.29
N TYR A 339 2.78 3.27 -0.76
CA TYR A 339 1.83 3.91 0.14
C TYR A 339 1.20 2.89 1.09
N PHE A 340 0.59 3.35 2.20
CA PHE A 340 -0.03 2.45 3.17
C PHE A 340 -1.23 1.71 2.56
N ALA A 341 -1.23 0.39 2.68
CA ALA A 341 -2.36 -0.45 2.34
C ALA A 341 -2.52 -1.65 3.28
N GLY A 342 -1.56 -1.93 4.14
CA GLY A 342 -1.68 -2.86 5.27
C GLY A 342 -1.56 -4.34 4.91
N ASN A 343 -1.07 -4.68 3.71
CA ASN A 343 -0.84 -6.06 3.26
C ASN A 343 0.55 -6.20 2.64
N ASN A 344 0.96 -7.42 2.34
CA ASN A 344 2.15 -7.69 1.51
C ASN A 344 1.88 -7.35 0.04
N SER A 345 2.93 -7.31 -0.77
CA SER A 345 2.84 -7.26 -2.23
C SER A 345 3.37 -8.55 -2.85
N ASN A 346 2.98 -8.84 -4.08
CA ASN A 346 3.53 -9.95 -4.86
C ASN A 346 5.00 -9.67 -5.23
N VAL A 347 5.75 -10.72 -5.54
CA VAL A 347 7.11 -10.62 -6.06
C VAL A 347 7.24 -11.56 -7.27
N PRO A 348 7.51 -11.02 -8.45
CA PRO A 348 7.52 -9.58 -8.79
C PRO A 348 6.14 -8.93 -8.58
N PRO A 349 6.09 -7.62 -8.29
CA PRO A 349 4.81 -6.92 -8.13
C PRO A 349 4.04 -6.87 -9.45
N THR A 350 2.72 -7.07 -9.41
CA THR A 350 1.90 -7.01 -10.63
C THR A 350 1.82 -5.59 -11.19
N ASP A 351 1.78 -4.59 -10.31
CA ASP A 351 1.94 -3.19 -10.65
C ASP A 351 2.80 -2.49 -9.60
N ALA A 352 4.02 -2.16 -9.97
CA ALA A 352 5.00 -1.54 -9.08
C ALA A 352 4.61 -0.12 -8.62
N MET A 353 3.57 0.49 -9.22
CA MET A 353 3.01 1.76 -8.75
C MET A 353 1.98 1.60 -7.62
N HIS A 354 1.70 0.38 -7.18
CA HIS A 354 0.71 0.09 -6.14
C HIS A 354 1.27 -0.76 -4.99
N LEU A 355 2.52 -0.50 -4.59
CA LEU A 355 3.19 -1.23 -3.52
C LEU A 355 2.69 -0.82 -2.13
N SER A 356 2.33 -1.83 -1.36
CA SER A 356 1.79 -1.64 -0.01
C SER A 356 2.89 -1.44 1.03
N ARG A 357 2.65 -0.54 1.99
CA ARG A 357 3.47 -0.39 3.21
C ARG A 357 2.65 -0.64 4.47
N VAL A 358 3.36 -0.91 5.56
CA VAL A 358 2.82 -1.14 6.90
C VAL A 358 3.66 -0.38 7.92
N ASP A 359 3.03 0.20 8.92
CA ASP A 359 3.74 0.90 9.99
C ASP A 359 4.58 -0.06 10.83
N MET A 360 5.88 0.19 10.95
CA MET A 360 6.78 -0.61 11.78
C MET A 360 6.55 -0.43 13.29
N HIS A 361 5.86 0.62 13.73
CA HIS A 361 5.53 0.78 15.15
C HIS A 361 4.53 -0.26 15.66
N ASP A 362 3.71 -0.85 14.78
CA ASP A 362 2.95 -2.07 15.08
C ASP A 362 3.85 -3.29 14.87
N ILE A 363 4.76 -3.52 15.81
CA ILE A 363 5.76 -4.59 15.72
C ILE A 363 5.11 -5.94 15.46
N GLY A 364 4.04 -6.28 16.19
CA GLY A 364 3.34 -7.55 16.02
C GLY A 364 2.67 -7.70 14.67
N GLY A 365 2.09 -6.63 14.15
CA GLY A 365 1.51 -6.59 12.80
C GLY A 365 2.57 -6.76 11.72
N PHE A 366 3.66 -6.00 11.81
CA PHE A 366 4.73 -6.05 10.81
C PHE A 366 5.48 -7.39 10.81
N THR A 367 5.86 -7.93 11.98
CA THR A 367 6.52 -9.24 12.07
C THR A 367 5.63 -10.37 11.56
N SER A 368 4.32 -10.31 11.80
CA SER A 368 3.36 -11.27 11.21
C SER A 368 3.34 -11.21 9.68
N LEU A 369 3.48 -10.02 9.08
CA LEU A 369 3.57 -9.88 7.63
C LEU A 369 4.91 -10.37 7.07
N ILE A 370 6.01 -10.22 7.82
CA ILE A 370 7.31 -10.84 7.49
C ILE A 370 7.18 -12.37 7.47
N ASP A 371 6.50 -12.96 8.46
CA ASP A 371 6.25 -14.42 8.48
C ASP A 371 5.44 -14.88 7.25
N MET A 372 4.41 -14.11 6.87
CA MET A 372 3.62 -14.38 5.67
C MET A 372 4.47 -14.21 4.39
N ALA A 373 5.34 -13.20 4.33
CA ALA A 373 6.27 -13.01 3.22
C ALA A 373 7.26 -14.18 3.10
N ALA A 374 7.82 -14.63 4.21
CA ALA A 374 8.71 -15.80 4.25
C ALA A 374 8.03 -17.10 3.78
N GLN A 375 6.77 -17.30 4.19
CA GLN A 375 6.03 -18.53 3.88
C GLN A 375 5.49 -18.55 2.46
N HIS A 376 5.15 -17.40 1.89
CA HIS A 376 4.47 -17.29 0.60
C HIS A 376 5.28 -16.51 -0.45
N ASN A 377 6.58 -16.29 -0.22
CA ASN A 377 7.50 -15.64 -1.16
C ASN A 377 7.03 -14.25 -1.61
N GLN A 378 6.58 -13.43 -0.65
CA GLN A 378 6.01 -12.11 -0.89
C GLN A 378 6.94 -11.01 -0.39
N LEU A 379 6.56 -9.75 -0.62
CA LEU A 379 7.26 -8.57 -0.17
C LEU A 379 6.50 -7.91 1.00
N ALA A 380 7.14 -7.81 2.15
CA ALA A 380 6.72 -6.95 3.25
C ALA A 380 7.50 -5.62 3.21
N VAL A 381 6.81 -4.48 3.29
CA VAL A 381 7.44 -3.16 3.30
C VAL A 381 7.11 -2.43 4.58
N GLY A 382 8.13 -2.20 5.40
CA GLY A 382 8.01 -1.47 6.66
C GLY A 382 8.16 0.04 6.45
N LEU A 383 7.35 0.82 7.17
CA LEU A 383 7.40 2.27 7.25
C LEU A 383 7.74 2.72 8.66
N ALA A 384 8.74 3.59 8.80
CA ALA A 384 8.95 4.42 9.97
C ALA A 384 9.38 5.83 9.55
N HIS A 385 9.35 6.80 10.46
CA HIS A 385 9.89 8.14 10.20
C HIS A 385 11.23 8.31 10.92
N GLY A 386 11.22 8.34 12.23
CA GLY A 386 12.42 8.49 13.03
C GLY A 386 12.56 7.42 14.11
N VAL A 387 13.77 7.30 14.66
CA VAL A 387 14.11 6.34 15.70
C VAL A 387 14.47 7.08 16.98
N GLU A 388 13.74 6.79 18.07
CA GLU A 388 13.99 7.36 19.39
C GLU A 388 14.98 6.53 20.19
N PRO A 389 15.81 7.14 21.06
CA PRO A 389 16.50 6.41 22.10
C PRO A 389 15.49 5.90 23.15
N GLU A 390 15.81 4.78 23.81
CA GLU A 390 14.94 4.15 24.81
C GLU A 390 14.67 5.04 26.04
N ASP A 391 15.59 5.96 26.33
CA ASP A 391 15.57 6.85 27.50
C ASP A 391 15.11 8.29 27.14
N ALA A 392 14.45 8.46 26.00
CA ALA A 392 13.90 9.75 25.60
C ALA A 392 12.91 10.27 26.64
N GLU A 393 13.22 11.37 27.31
CA GLU A 393 12.31 12.00 28.30
C GLU A 393 11.07 12.60 27.64
N GLU A 394 11.21 13.08 26.40
CA GLU A 394 10.12 13.57 25.56
C GLU A 394 10.26 12.97 24.15
N PRO A 395 9.27 12.20 23.66
CA PRO A 395 9.29 11.66 22.31
C PRO A 395 9.37 12.77 21.26
N SER A 396 10.19 12.58 20.24
CA SER A 396 10.18 13.49 19.08
C SER A 396 8.86 13.35 18.31
N PRO A 397 8.25 14.44 17.86
CA PRO A 397 7.04 14.35 17.05
C PRO A 397 7.25 13.69 15.67
N HIS A 398 8.51 13.39 15.33
CA HIS A 398 8.90 12.75 14.07
C HIS A 398 9.52 11.37 14.27
N ALA A 399 9.46 10.79 15.46
CA ALA A 399 9.93 9.43 15.73
C ALA A 399 8.75 8.59 16.19
N ASP A 400 8.58 7.47 15.56
CA ASP A 400 7.45 6.55 15.76
C ASP A 400 7.90 5.16 16.21
N ILE A 401 9.22 4.92 16.27
CA ILE A 401 9.78 3.66 16.76
C ILE A 401 11.02 3.91 17.64
N THR A 402 11.25 3.07 18.64
CA THR A 402 12.44 3.12 19.48
C THR A 402 13.58 2.27 18.92
N VAL A 403 14.80 2.47 19.43
CA VAL A 403 15.95 1.61 19.11
C VAL A 403 15.66 0.14 19.46
N GLU A 404 15.00 -0.13 20.60
CA GLU A 404 14.62 -1.49 21.00
C GLU A 404 13.64 -2.11 20.01
N GLN A 405 12.60 -1.39 19.63
CA GLN A 405 11.61 -1.83 18.64
C GLN A 405 12.24 -2.09 17.27
N LEU A 406 13.14 -1.20 16.82
CA LEU A 406 13.86 -1.43 15.57
C LEU A 406 14.67 -2.73 15.63
N ARG A 407 15.43 -2.95 16.71
CA ARG A 407 16.19 -4.18 16.89
C ARG A 407 15.29 -5.42 16.96
N GLU A 408 14.13 -5.35 17.62
CA GLU A 408 13.16 -6.45 17.65
C GLU A 408 12.70 -6.84 16.24
N VAL A 409 12.42 -5.86 15.39
CA VAL A 409 12.09 -6.11 13.98
C VAL A 409 13.26 -6.75 13.22
N LEU A 410 14.49 -6.22 13.39
CA LEU A 410 15.68 -6.73 12.69
C LEU A 410 16.07 -8.14 13.16
N ASP A 411 15.95 -8.44 14.46
CA ASP A 411 16.16 -9.77 15.02
C ASP A 411 15.14 -10.78 14.46
N HIS A 412 13.90 -10.34 14.27
CA HIS A 412 12.87 -11.17 13.65
C HIS A 412 13.17 -11.45 12.17
N ILE A 413 13.61 -10.44 11.41
CA ILE A 413 14.04 -10.59 10.02
C ILE A 413 15.21 -11.58 9.92
N GLU A 414 16.23 -11.44 10.77
CA GLU A 414 17.41 -12.34 10.79
C GLU A 414 17.04 -13.82 11.04
N GLN A 415 15.95 -14.06 11.79
CA GLN A 415 15.45 -15.39 12.09
C GLN A 415 14.47 -15.93 11.03
N SER A 416 13.98 -15.07 10.14
CA SER A 416 13.02 -15.41 9.10
C SER A 416 13.74 -15.76 7.79
N ASN A 417 13.07 -16.55 6.93
CA ASN A 417 13.61 -16.88 5.61
C ASN A 417 13.20 -15.80 4.59
N VAL A 418 13.69 -14.60 4.76
CA VAL A 418 13.48 -13.46 3.85
C VAL A 418 14.81 -12.77 3.56
N GLU A 419 14.88 -12.08 2.44
CA GLU A 419 16.00 -11.21 2.08
C GLU A 419 15.60 -9.74 2.24
N VAL A 420 16.48 -8.94 2.86
CA VAL A 420 16.30 -7.48 2.93
C VAL A 420 16.86 -6.87 1.67
N ILE A 421 16.02 -6.15 0.94
CA ILE A 421 16.37 -5.49 -0.33
C ILE A 421 15.96 -4.03 -0.31
N THR A 422 16.50 -3.24 -1.24
CA THR A 422 16.06 -1.88 -1.50
C THR A 422 15.03 -1.83 -2.64
N PRO A 423 14.30 -0.72 -2.82
CA PRO A 423 13.43 -0.53 -3.98
C PRO A 423 14.14 -0.73 -5.33
N SER A 424 15.39 -0.26 -5.46
CA SER A 424 16.20 -0.46 -6.67
C SER A 424 16.47 -1.96 -6.91
N GLN A 425 16.81 -2.70 -5.87
CA GLN A 425 17.04 -4.15 -5.99
C GLN A 425 15.76 -4.91 -6.36
N LEU A 426 14.59 -4.47 -5.86
CA LEU A 426 13.30 -5.06 -6.25
C LEU A 426 13.07 -4.98 -7.77
N ILE A 427 13.43 -3.88 -8.40
CA ILE A 427 13.19 -3.68 -9.84
C ILE A 427 14.30 -4.25 -10.70
N ASP A 428 15.56 -4.15 -10.25
CA ASP A 428 16.72 -4.49 -11.08
C ASP A 428 17.15 -5.96 -10.95
N SER A 429 16.77 -6.66 -9.87
CA SER A 429 17.35 -7.98 -9.53
C SER A 429 16.30 -9.06 -9.17
N VAL A 430 15.05 -8.71 -8.94
CA VAL A 430 13.97 -9.61 -8.56
C VAL A 430 12.85 -9.55 -9.60
#